data_d6d4f88913206cb123486237045df9b9
#
_entry.id   d6d4f88913206cb123486237045df9b9
#
_cell.length_a   1.000
_cell.length_b   1.000
_cell.length_c   1.000
_cell.angle_alpha   90.00
_cell.angle_beta   90.00
_cell.angle_gamma   90.00
#
_symmetry.space_group_name_H-M   'P 1'
#
loop_
_entity.id
_entity.type
_entity.pdbx_description
1 polymer ?
#
loop_
_entity_poly.entity_id
_entity_poly.type
_entity_poly.pdbx_seq_one_letter_code
_entity_poly.pdbx_strand_id
1 'polypeptide(L)'
;MDLKVRPIELDAAGKTIAIINNHDAKELGVRPMERIIITKGNKKMCVIINTTADRFVKRGEIIVYHEVREALKLKNSDIVHAKPRGALESKKYIKEKVRGKELEYKKYKAIIFDVIQRNLNDLEISSLITALEINGMTEQEVYDVTKIIVETGKRVNFKGAVVDKHSVGGVPGDKTTLMFVPIIAASGLTIPKTSSRSITSAAGTADRMEALAPVEFSISQIKKIVDKTGGCIVWGGAVDLAPADDLFIQIEHPLNLDPLFIPSIMSKKISMGSKYL
;
A
#
# COMPACT_ATOMS: atom_id res chain seq x y z
N MET A 1 -21.24 -0.44 -20.37
CA MET A 1 -22.06 -1.68 -20.37
C MET A 1 -22.61 -1.89 -18.97
N ASP A 2 -23.89 -2.22 -18.84
CA ASP A 2 -24.48 -2.52 -17.54
C ASP A 2 -24.43 -4.02 -17.30
N LEU A 3 -23.98 -4.41 -16.09
CA LEU A 3 -23.80 -5.80 -15.71
C LEU A 3 -24.52 -6.07 -14.39
N LYS A 4 -25.22 -7.23 -14.32
CA LYS A 4 -25.92 -7.68 -13.13
C LYS A 4 -24.96 -8.39 -12.18
N VAL A 5 -24.88 -7.93 -10.94
CA VAL A 5 -23.94 -8.42 -9.93
C VAL A 5 -24.39 -9.75 -9.34
N ARG A 6 -23.44 -10.69 -9.26
CA ARG A 6 -23.51 -11.92 -8.48
C ARG A 6 -22.30 -11.98 -7.55
N PRO A 7 -22.43 -11.65 -6.25
CA PRO A 7 -21.31 -11.67 -5.32
C PRO A 7 -20.96 -13.12 -4.95
N ILE A 8 -19.68 -13.38 -4.71
CA ILE A 8 -19.19 -14.65 -4.16
C ILE A 8 -18.31 -14.38 -2.94
N GLU A 9 -18.27 -15.34 -2.03
CA GLU A 9 -17.44 -15.29 -0.83
C GLU A 9 -16.06 -15.89 -1.12
N LEU A 10 -15.32 -15.22 -2.02
CA LEU A 10 -13.90 -15.50 -2.26
C LEU A 10 -13.10 -14.27 -1.89
N ASP A 11 -12.04 -14.51 -1.13
CA ASP A 11 -11.04 -13.51 -0.76
C ASP A 11 -9.88 -13.55 -1.76
N ALA A 12 -9.40 -12.40 -2.17
CA ALA A 12 -8.29 -12.24 -3.11
C ALA A 12 -7.08 -11.55 -2.47
N ALA A 13 -6.92 -11.66 -1.16
CA ALA A 13 -5.84 -11.04 -0.40
C ALA A 13 -5.72 -9.54 -0.69
N GLY A 14 -6.85 -8.83 -0.66
CA GLY A 14 -6.95 -7.39 -0.90
C GLY A 14 -6.93 -6.98 -2.38
N LYS A 15 -6.86 -7.92 -3.34
CA LYS A 15 -6.98 -7.61 -4.77
C LYS A 15 -8.44 -7.46 -5.17
N THR A 16 -8.75 -6.42 -5.93
CA THR A 16 -10.10 -6.18 -6.44
C THR A 16 -10.31 -6.99 -7.72
N ILE A 17 -10.95 -8.16 -7.60
CA ILE A 17 -11.17 -9.09 -8.72
C ILE A 17 -12.65 -9.22 -9.04
N ALA A 18 -12.94 -9.28 -10.35
CA ALA A 18 -14.26 -9.63 -10.86
C ALA A 18 -14.12 -10.61 -12.04
N ILE A 19 -15.19 -11.34 -12.31
CA ILE A 19 -15.26 -12.30 -13.43
C ILE A 19 -16.43 -11.89 -14.32
N ILE A 20 -16.19 -11.77 -15.61
CA ILE A 20 -17.21 -11.48 -16.62
C ILE A 20 -17.23 -12.56 -17.72
N ASN A 21 -18.29 -12.56 -18.48
CA ASN A 21 -18.41 -13.44 -19.63
C ASN A 21 -17.40 -13.07 -20.72
N ASN A 22 -16.88 -14.04 -21.46
CA ASN A 22 -15.97 -13.84 -22.59
C ASN A 22 -16.53 -12.91 -23.67
N HIS A 23 -17.84 -12.93 -23.90
CA HIS A 23 -18.50 -12.05 -24.88
C HIS A 23 -18.56 -10.60 -24.37
N ASP A 24 -18.90 -10.42 -23.11
CA ASP A 24 -18.94 -9.09 -22.48
C ASP A 24 -17.54 -8.47 -22.43
N ALA A 25 -16.50 -9.26 -22.18
CA ALA A 25 -15.11 -8.83 -22.23
C ALA A 25 -14.71 -8.34 -23.63
N LYS A 26 -15.10 -9.09 -24.70
CA LYS A 26 -14.87 -8.69 -26.08
C LYS A 26 -15.62 -7.39 -26.44
N GLU A 27 -16.86 -7.26 -25.99
CA GLU A 27 -17.66 -6.04 -26.22
C GLU A 27 -17.08 -4.83 -25.50
N LEU A 28 -16.56 -5.02 -24.26
CA LEU A 28 -15.82 -4.00 -23.52
C LEU A 28 -14.42 -3.71 -24.09
N GLY A 29 -13.92 -4.56 -25.00
CA GLY A 29 -12.57 -4.42 -25.54
C GLY A 29 -11.46 -4.73 -24.52
N VAL A 30 -11.72 -5.61 -23.57
CA VAL A 30 -10.78 -5.99 -22.50
C VAL A 30 -10.41 -7.47 -22.57
N ARG A 31 -9.19 -7.79 -22.09
CA ARG A 31 -8.63 -9.14 -22.01
C ARG A 31 -8.55 -9.60 -20.55
N PRO A 32 -8.45 -10.91 -20.29
CA PRO A 32 -8.14 -11.42 -18.96
C PRO A 32 -6.94 -10.70 -18.34
N MET A 33 -6.99 -10.42 -17.05
CA MET A 33 -6.01 -9.68 -16.26
C MET A 33 -5.94 -8.17 -16.55
N GLU A 34 -6.70 -7.65 -17.52
CA GLU A 34 -6.86 -6.21 -17.69
C GLU A 34 -7.85 -5.65 -16.67
N ARG A 35 -8.02 -4.34 -16.69
CA ARG A 35 -8.82 -3.62 -15.71
C ARG A 35 -9.98 -2.89 -16.33
N ILE A 36 -11.10 -2.96 -15.64
CA ILE A 36 -12.28 -2.12 -15.91
C ILE A 36 -12.59 -1.26 -14.69
N ILE A 37 -13.31 -0.18 -14.92
CA ILE A 37 -13.93 0.60 -13.86
C ILE A 37 -15.38 0.16 -13.76
N ILE A 38 -15.80 -0.27 -12.59
CA ILE A 38 -17.19 -0.51 -12.26
C ILE A 38 -17.72 0.63 -11.38
N THR A 39 -18.96 1.03 -11.66
CA THR A 39 -19.62 2.16 -10.98
C THR A 39 -20.98 1.72 -10.47
N LYS A 40 -21.30 2.05 -9.21
CA LYS A 40 -22.64 1.94 -8.62
C LYS A 40 -23.01 3.25 -7.94
N GLY A 41 -23.97 3.98 -8.48
CA GLY A 41 -24.29 5.34 -8.01
C GLY A 41 -23.04 6.24 -8.06
N ASN A 42 -22.71 6.85 -6.93
CA ASN A 42 -21.54 7.75 -6.82
C ASN A 42 -20.22 7.03 -6.53
N LYS A 43 -20.26 5.70 -6.32
CA LYS A 43 -19.06 4.92 -6.03
C LYS A 43 -18.50 4.30 -7.30
N LYS A 44 -17.19 4.36 -7.44
CA LYS A 44 -16.45 3.73 -8.55
C LYS A 44 -15.23 2.99 -8.01
N MET A 45 -14.89 1.90 -8.68
CA MET A 45 -13.71 1.09 -8.35
C MET A 45 -13.08 0.50 -9.61
N CYS A 46 -11.76 0.41 -9.60
CA CYS A 46 -11.02 -0.33 -10.61
C CYS A 46 -10.92 -1.79 -10.19
N VAL A 47 -11.26 -2.71 -11.09
CA VAL A 47 -11.21 -4.15 -10.82
C VAL A 47 -10.43 -4.89 -11.89
N ILE A 48 -9.71 -5.93 -11.49
CA ILE A 48 -9.03 -6.87 -12.38
C ILE A 48 -10.07 -7.84 -12.93
N ILE A 49 -10.04 -8.07 -14.24
CA ILE A 49 -11.01 -8.94 -14.88
C ILE A 49 -10.41 -10.31 -15.18
N ASN A 50 -11.07 -11.33 -14.69
CA ASN A 50 -10.98 -12.68 -15.23
C ASN A 50 -12.18 -12.93 -16.14
N THR A 51 -12.02 -13.81 -17.11
CA THR A 51 -13.10 -14.14 -18.05
C THR A 51 -13.44 -15.60 -18.04
N THR A 52 -14.69 -15.93 -18.33
CA THR A 52 -15.17 -17.31 -18.35
C THR A 52 -16.23 -17.53 -19.43
N ALA A 53 -16.51 -18.79 -19.73
CA ALA A 53 -17.59 -19.18 -20.63
C ALA A 53 -18.97 -19.10 -19.95
N ASP A 54 -20.03 -19.17 -20.76
CA ASP A 54 -21.44 -19.03 -20.36
C ASP A 54 -21.91 -19.96 -19.24
N ARG A 55 -21.21 -21.08 -19.02
CA ARG A 55 -21.55 -22.04 -17.96
C ARG A 55 -21.41 -21.48 -16.55
N PHE A 56 -20.51 -20.54 -16.36
CA PHE A 56 -20.18 -20.01 -15.03
C PHE A 56 -20.69 -18.58 -14.82
N VAL A 57 -20.55 -17.71 -15.84
CA VAL A 57 -21.08 -16.33 -15.83
C VAL A 57 -21.83 -16.10 -17.13
N LYS A 58 -23.12 -15.79 -17.03
CA LYS A 58 -23.95 -15.50 -18.21
C LYS A 58 -23.59 -14.13 -18.78
N ARG A 59 -23.95 -13.90 -20.05
CA ARG A 59 -23.84 -12.57 -20.65
C ARG A 59 -24.64 -11.55 -19.83
N GLY A 60 -24.09 -10.36 -19.64
CA GLY A 60 -24.69 -9.31 -18.83
C GLY A 60 -24.57 -9.53 -17.32
N GLU A 61 -23.79 -10.55 -16.88
CA GLU A 61 -23.52 -10.79 -15.46
C GLU A 61 -22.05 -10.48 -15.14
N ILE A 62 -21.81 -10.05 -13.89
CA ILE A 62 -20.48 -9.88 -13.30
C ILE A 62 -20.45 -10.56 -11.93
N ILE A 63 -19.50 -11.47 -11.75
CA ILE A 63 -19.17 -12.00 -10.42
C ILE A 63 -18.15 -11.07 -9.79
N VAL A 64 -18.38 -10.69 -8.53
CA VAL A 64 -17.46 -9.85 -7.75
C VAL A 64 -17.02 -10.59 -6.50
N TYR A 65 -15.72 -10.47 -6.16
CA TYR A 65 -15.14 -11.03 -4.95
C TYR A 65 -15.46 -10.18 -3.74
N HIS A 66 -15.14 -10.72 -2.55
CA HIS A 66 -15.45 -10.11 -1.26
C HIS A 66 -15.00 -8.63 -1.18
N GLU A 67 -13.75 -8.32 -1.56
CA GLU A 67 -13.20 -6.97 -1.49
C GLU A 67 -13.99 -5.95 -2.32
N VAL A 68 -14.40 -6.36 -3.52
CA VAL A 68 -15.19 -5.51 -4.42
C VAL A 68 -16.59 -5.32 -3.90
N ARG A 69 -17.19 -6.41 -3.38
CA ARG A 69 -18.51 -6.39 -2.77
C ARG A 69 -18.59 -5.42 -1.59
N GLU A 70 -17.65 -5.53 -0.65
CA GLU A 70 -17.64 -4.70 0.56
C GLU A 70 -17.39 -3.22 0.24
N ALA A 71 -16.40 -2.93 -0.61
CA ALA A 71 -16.05 -1.55 -0.94
C ALA A 71 -17.17 -0.79 -1.65
N LEU A 72 -17.87 -1.43 -2.57
CA LEU A 72 -18.98 -0.83 -3.30
C LEU A 72 -20.35 -1.10 -2.65
N LYS A 73 -20.40 -1.91 -1.56
CA LYS A 73 -21.62 -2.37 -0.88
C LYS A 73 -22.61 -2.99 -1.87
N LEU A 74 -22.11 -3.97 -2.64
CA LEU A 74 -22.89 -4.65 -3.67
C LEU A 74 -23.73 -5.77 -3.07
N LYS A 75 -24.97 -5.87 -3.56
CA LYS A 75 -25.90 -6.96 -3.27
C LYS A 75 -26.13 -7.80 -4.52
N ASN A 76 -26.63 -9.01 -4.33
CA ASN A 76 -27.03 -9.85 -5.45
C ASN A 76 -28.10 -9.13 -6.30
N SER A 77 -27.93 -9.22 -7.62
CA SER A 77 -28.79 -8.58 -8.63
C SER A 77 -28.69 -7.05 -8.73
N ASP A 78 -27.80 -6.39 -8.01
CA ASP A 78 -27.48 -4.98 -8.29
C ASP A 78 -26.98 -4.82 -9.72
N ILE A 79 -27.20 -3.65 -10.30
CA ILE A 79 -26.64 -3.28 -11.60
C ILE A 79 -25.45 -2.36 -11.39
N VAL A 80 -24.34 -2.68 -12.05
CA VAL A 80 -23.14 -1.85 -12.09
C VAL A 80 -22.83 -1.46 -13.53
N HIS A 81 -22.38 -0.23 -13.71
CA HIS A 81 -21.89 0.22 -15.01
C HIS A 81 -20.41 -0.09 -15.16
N ALA A 82 -20.05 -0.90 -16.15
CA ALA A 82 -18.69 -1.31 -16.45
C ALA A 82 -18.17 -0.57 -17.68
N LYS A 83 -16.93 -0.08 -17.62
CA LYS A 83 -16.21 0.51 -18.75
C LYS A 83 -14.73 0.17 -18.70
N PRO A 84 -14.05 0.08 -19.86
CA PRO A 84 -12.59 -0.09 -19.90
C PRO A 84 -11.91 1.05 -19.15
N ARG A 85 -10.78 0.74 -18.54
CA ARG A 85 -10.10 1.73 -17.72
C ARG A 85 -9.39 2.83 -18.52
N GLY A 86 -9.06 2.64 -19.74
CA GLY A 86 -8.27 3.59 -20.55
C GLY A 86 -6.77 3.65 -20.14
N ALA A 87 -6.01 4.41 -20.91
CA ALA A 87 -4.58 4.58 -20.67
C ALA A 87 -4.31 5.45 -19.43
N LEU A 88 -3.30 5.05 -18.63
CA LEU A 88 -2.85 5.80 -17.47
C LEU A 88 -1.65 6.67 -17.82
N GLU A 89 -1.68 7.92 -17.36
CA GLU A 89 -0.51 8.78 -17.46
C GLU A 89 0.67 8.28 -16.61
N SER A 90 0.38 7.70 -15.44
CA SER A 90 1.39 7.10 -14.57
C SER A 90 2.26 6.06 -15.30
N LYS A 91 1.71 5.29 -16.24
CA LYS A 91 2.49 4.34 -17.06
C LYS A 91 3.50 5.04 -17.97
N LYS A 92 3.17 6.23 -18.44
CA LYS A 92 4.11 7.09 -19.18
C LYS A 92 5.28 7.52 -18.29
N TYR A 93 4.97 7.94 -17.06
CA TYR A 93 5.97 8.40 -16.10
C TYR A 93 6.86 7.26 -15.62
N ILE A 94 6.30 6.07 -15.36
CA ILE A 94 7.10 4.86 -15.09
C ILE A 94 8.07 4.59 -16.23
N LYS A 95 7.62 4.68 -17.49
CA LYS A 95 8.47 4.50 -18.66
C LYS A 95 9.56 5.57 -18.78
N GLU A 96 9.31 6.79 -18.33
CA GLU A 96 10.33 7.84 -18.23
C GLU A 96 11.40 7.45 -17.21
N LYS A 97 11.02 6.94 -16.03
CA LYS A 97 11.97 6.48 -15.00
C LYS A 97 12.77 5.27 -15.47
N VAL A 98 12.14 4.31 -16.15
CA VAL A 98 12.85 3.17 -16.79
C VAL A 98 13.95 3.64 -17.76
N ARG A 99 13.76 4.81 -18.38
CA ARG A 99 14.76 5.43 -19.28
C ARG A 99 15.77 6.33 -18.56
N GLY A 100 15.83 6.27 -17.24
CA GLY A 100 16.77 7.03 -16.42
C GLY A 100 16.41 8.51 -16.25
N LYS A 101 15.18 8.93 -16.57
CA LYS A 101 14.77 10.33 -16.38
C LYS A 101 14.41 10.59 -14.93
N GLU A 102 14.80 11.75 -14.43
CA GLU A 102 14.28 12.30 -13.18
C GLU A 102 12.80 12.63 -13.31
N LEU A 103 12.02 12.36 -12.26
CA LEU A 103 10.59 12.62 -12.23
C LEU A 103 10.25 13.74 -11.24
N GLU A 104 9.47 14.69 -11.70
CA GLU A 104 8.93 15.76 -10.87
C GLU A 104 7.84 15.26 -9.90
N TYR A 105 7.61 16.01 -8.82
CA TYR A 105 6.58 15.76 -7.81
C TYR A 105 5.21 15.35 -8.40
N LYS A 106 4.72 16.06 -9.42
CA LYS A 106 3.41 15.77 -10.03
C LYS A 106 3.35 14.38 -10.67
N LYS A 107 4.45 13.93 -11.26
CA LYS A 107 4.56 12.61 -11.89
C LYS A 107 4.58 11.49 -10.86
N TYR A 108 5.38 11.64 -9.81
CA TYR A 108 5.35 10.70 -8.67
C TYR A 108 3.98 10.67 -7.98
N LYS A 109 3.36 11.83 -7.80
CA LYS A 109 2.01 11.90 -7.22
C LYS A 109 0.99 11.12 -8.03
N ALA A 110 1.01 11.23 -9.36
CA ALA A 110 0.14 10.45 -10.23
C ALA A 110 0.42 8.94 -10.13
N ILE A 111 1.69 8.53 -10.09
CA ILE A 111 2.07 7.12 -9.94
C ILE A 111 1.59 6.59 -8.58
N ILE A 112 1.91 7.27 -7.48
CA ILE A 112 1.58 6.83 -6.12
C ILE A 112 0.06 6.79 -5.92
N PHE A 113 -0.67 7.76 -6.45
CA PHE A 113 -2.14 7.72 -6.44
C PHE A 113 -2.69 6.50 -7.20
N ASP A 114 -2.13 6.19 -8.36
CA ASP A 114 -2.54 5.02 -9.13
C ASP A 114 -2.16 3.69 -8.46
N VAL A 115 -1.09 3.66 -7.68
CA VAL A 115 -0.75 2.52 -6.80
C VAL A 115 -1.81 2.35 -5.71
N ILE A 116 -2.11 3.40 -4.94
CA ILE A 116 -3.09 3.37 -3.84
C ILE A 116 -4.48 2.99 -4.36
N GLN A 117 -4.88 3.52 -5.51
CA GLN A 117 -6.16 3.21 -6.15
C GLN A 117 -6.18 1.83 -6.82
N ARG A 118 -5.13 1.03 -6.66
CA ARG A 118 -4.98 -0.30 -7.30
C ARG A 118 -5.11 -0.25 -8.82
N ASN A 119 -4.76 0.87 -9.39
CA ASN A 119 -4.84 1.14 -10.82
C ASN A 119 -3.67 0.52 -11.59
N LEU A 120 -2.49 0.45 -11.01
CA LEU A 120 -1.33 -0.24 -11.56
C LEU A 120 -1.33 -1.71 -11.16
N ASN A 121 -0.86 -2.57 -12.04
CA ASN A 121 -0.66 -3.98 -11.73
C ASN A 121 0.74 -4.25 -11.16
N ASP A 122 0.92 -5.47 -10.64
CA ASP A 122 2.19 -5.86 -10.02
C ASP A 122 3.36 -5.72 -10.99
N LEU A 123 3.18 -6.01 -12.30
CA LEU A 123 4.22 -5.85 -13.33
C LEU A 123 4.59 -4.39 -13.58
N GLU A 124 3.59 -3.50 -13.55
CA GLU A 124 3.80 -2.06 -13.72
C GLU A 124 4.51 -1.46 -12.52
N ILE A 125 4.15 -1.89 -11.32
CA ILE A 125 4.83 -1.48 -10.07
C ILE A 125 6.24 -2.07 -10.03
N SER A 126 6.43 -3.35 -10.37
CA SER A 126 7.77 -3.97 -10.48
C SER A 126 8.68 -3.22 -11.44
N SER A 127 8.13 -2.74 -12.58
CA SER A 127 8.90 -1.93 -13.53
C SER A 127 9.39 -0.61 -12.91
N LEU A 128 8.57 0.02 -12.06
CA LEU A 128 8.99 1.22 -11.31
C LEU A 128 10.07 0.87 -10.29
N ILE A 129 9.85 -0.14 -9.45
CA ILE A 129 10.81 -0.58 -8.41
C ILE A 129 12.17 -0.91 -9.05
N THR A 130 12.18 -1.71 -10.11
CA THR A 130 13.40 -2.04 -10.85
C THR A 130 14.08 -0.80 -11.45
N ALA A 131 13.28 0.14 -11.98
CA ALA A 131 13.83 1.39 -12.53
C ALA A 131 14.45 2.28 -11.44
N LEU A 132 13.87 2.33 -10.25
CA LEU A 132 14.41 3.05 -9.10
C LEU A 132 15.69 2.39 -8.58
N GLU A 133 15.74 1.06 -8.55
CA GLU A 133 16.94 0.29 -8.14
C GLU A 133 18.12 0.56 -9.07
N ILE A 134 17.89 0.54 -10.38
CA ILE A 134 18.96 0.70 -11.39
C ILE A 134 19.40 2.15 -11.54
N ASN A 135 18.46 3.08 -11.60
CA ASN A 135 18.74 4.49 -11.90
C ASN A 135 18.89 5.36 -10.65
N GLY A 136 18.56 4.83 -9.48
CA GLY A 136 18.55 5.62 -8.24
C GLY A 136 17.46 6.69 -8.21
N MET A 137 17.48 7.48 -7.16
CA MET A 137 16.66 8.66 -6.95
C MET A 137 17.55 9.85 -6.59
N THR A 138 17.25 11.02 -7.12
CA THR A 138 17.87 12.27 -6.64
C THR A 138 17.35 12.61 -5.25
N GLU A 139 18.05 13.47 -4.50
CA GLU A 139 17.58 13.95 -3.19
C GLU A 139 16.19 14.59 -3.28
N GLN A 140 15.93 15.31 -4.37
CA GLN A 140 14.61 15.92 -4.61
C GLN A 140 13.53 14.86 -4.85
N GLU A 141 13.83 13.81 -5.61
CA GLU A 141 12.89 12.69 -5.82
C GLU A 141 12.59 11.98 -4.49
N VAL A 142 13.60 11.73 -3.65
CA VAL A 142 13.44 11.12 -2.32
C VAL A 142 12.55 11.98 -1.44
N TYR A 143 12.78 13.30 -1.42
CA TYR A 143 11.93 14.25 -0.69
C TYR A 143 10.49 14.24 -1.18
N ASP A 144 10.29 14.32 -2.49
CA ASP A 144 8.98 14.37 -3.12
C ASP A 144 8.17 13.09 -2.86
N VAL A 145 8.78 11.92 -3.04
CA VAL A 145 8.14 10.62 -2.78
C VAL A 145 7.79 10.48 -1.30
N THR A 146 8.72 10.83 -0.39
CA THR A 146 8.46 10.83 1.06
C THR A 146 7.25 11.69 1.40
N LYS A 147 7.22 12.91 0.88
CA LYS A 147 6.12 13.87 1.10
C LYS A 147 4.78 13.33 0.60
N ILE A 148 4.74 12.76 -0.59
CA ILE A 148 3.52 12.20 -1.18
C ILE A 148 3.02 11.02 -0.34
N ILE A 149 3.90 10.13 0.11
CA ILE A 149 3.52 8.99 0.95
C ILE A 149 2.92 9.50 2.28
N VAL A 150 3.53 10.50 2.92
CA VAL A 150 3.00 11.14 4.14
C VAL A 150 1.64 11.80 3.89
N GLU A 151 1.45 12.48 2.76
CA GLU A 151 0.18 13.14 2.41
C GLU A 151 -0.95 12.15 2.16
N THR A 152 -0.64 10.95 1.75
CA THR A 152 -1.63 9.90 1.42
C THR A 152 -1.93 8.97 2.58
N GLY A 153 -1.16 9.04 3.67
CA GLY A 153 -1.32 8.22 4.87
C GLY A 153 -2.04 8.94 6.01
N LYS A 154 -2.27 8.18 7.08
CA LYS A 154 -2.80 8.74 8.34
C LYS A 154 -1.67 9.34 9.15
N ARG A 155 -1.98 10.40 9.91
CA ARG A 155 -1.03 11.04 10.82
C ARG A 155 -1.46 10.87 12.27
N VAL A 156 -0.47 10.67 13.13
CA VAL A 156 -0.67 10.57 14.59
C VAL A 156 0.14 11.65 15.25
N ASN A 157 -0.48 12.39 16.18
CA ASN A 157 0.20 13.42 16.95
C ASN A 157 0.26 13.01 18.42
N PHE A 158 1.41 13.20 19.02
CA PHE A 158 1.68 13.02 20.45
C PHE A 158 2.13 14.33 21.09
N LYS A 159 2.02 14.41 22.42
CA LYS A 159 2.50 15.56 23.20
C LYS A 159 4.02 15.48 23.42
N GLY A 160 4.65 16.62 23.60
CA GLY A 160 6.07 16.72 23.94
C GLY A 160 7.04 16.50 22.79
N ALA A 161 8.27 16.16 23.14
CA ALA A 161 9.32 15.84 22.18
C ALA A 161 9.18 14.38 21.73
N VAL A 162 8.77 14.22 20.47
CA VAL A 162 8.61 12.89 19.85
C VAL A 162 9.87 12.53 19.12
N VAL A 163 10.48 11.43 19.52
CA VAL A 163 11.70 10.89 18.92
C VAL A 163 11.45 9.50 18.34
N ASP A 164 12.26 9.09 17.40
CA ASP A 164 12.23 7.71 16.89
C ASP A 164 13.67 7.22 16.65
N LYS A 165 13.82 5.96 16.34
CA LYS A 165 15.09 5.29 16.02
C LYS A 165 14.85 4.36 14.85
N HIS A 166 15.79 4.33 13.93
CA HIS A 166 15.76 3.36 12.86
C HIS A 166 17.04 2.52 12.82
N SER A 167 16.89 1.23 12.46
CA SER A 167 18.01 0.35 12.12
C SER A 167 18.02 0.15 10.62
N VAL A 168 19.19 0.22 10.01
CA VAL A 168 19.36 -0.08 8.58
C VAL A 168 19.19 -1.59 8.38
N GLY A 169 18.39 -2.00 7.42
CA GLY A 169 18.16 -3.41 7.10
C GLY A 169 19.47 -4.12 6.71
N GLY A 170 19.56 -5.40 7.05
CA GLY A 170 20.75 -6.23 6.79
C GLY A 170 21.95 -5.98 7.73
N VAL A 171 21.93 -4.90 8.50
CA VAL A 171 22.98 -4.60 9.49
C VAL A 171 22.61 -5.19 10.85
N PRO A 172 23.50 -5.96 11.53
CA PRO A 172 23.25 -6.44 12.89
C PRO A 172 23.00 -5.30 13.87
N GLY A 173 22.08 -5.49 14.84
CA GLY A 173 21.81 -4.50 15.88
C GLY A 173 20.35 -4.05 15.99
N ASP A 174 19.44 -4.62 15.21
CA ASP A 174 18.00 -4.37 15.27
C ASP A 174 17.39 -4.73 16.64
N LYS A 175 17.95 -5.73 17.34
CA LYS A 175 17.59 -6.10 18.74
C LYS A 175 17.78 -4.96 19.73
N THR A 176 18.70 -4.04 19.47
CA THR A 176 18.92 -2.86 20.33
C THR A 176 17.65 -2.02 20.50
N THR A 177 16.74 -2.06 19.55
CA THR A 177 15.46 -1.34 19.62
C THR A 177 14.64 -1.78 20.84
N LEU A 178 14.66 -3.06 21.22
CA LEU A 178 13.92 -3.58 22.36
C LEU A 178 14.41 -3.00 23.69
N MET A 179 15.69 -2.64 23.77
CA MET A 179 16.30 -1.98 24.93
C MET A 179 16.21 -0.46 24.82
N PHE A 180 16.41 0.08 23.63
CA PHE A 180 16.46 1.52 23.39
C PHE A 180 15.11 2.21 23.68
N VAL A 181 14.01 1.64 23.20
CA VAL A 181 12.69 2.24 23.37
C VAL A 181 12.31 2.44 24.84
N PRO A 182 12.40 1.44 25.74
CA PRO A 182 12.08 1.64 27.14
C PRO A 182 13.04 2.60 27.85
N ILE A 183 14.32 2.64 27.49
CA ILE A 183 15.30 3.59 28.07
C ILE A 183 14.89 5.03 27.71
N ILE A 184 14.57 5.29 26.46
CA ILE A 184 14.16 6.62 26.00
C ILE A 184 12.81 7.03 26.63
N ALA A 185 11.85 6.12 26.72
CA ALA A 185 10.59 6.38 27.40
C ALA A 185 10.80 6.70 28.89
N ALA A 186 11.68 5.96 29.58
CA ALA A 186 12.04 6.22 30.98
C ALA A 186 12.74 7.55 31.18
N SER A 187 13.41 8.10 30.15
CA SER A 187 14.04 9.44 30.22
C SER A 187 13.03 10.59 30.07
N GLY A 188 11.73 10.30 29.90
CA GLY A 188 10.67 11.31 29.75
C GLY A 188 10.41 11.77 28.33
N LEU A 189 11.05 11.18 27.32
CA LEU A 189 10.78 11.44 25.93
C LEU A 189 9.67 10.53 25.40
N THR A 190 8.99 10.97 24.34
CA THR A 190 7.93 10.18 23.68
C THR A 190 8.52 9.44 22.48
N ILE A 191 8.44 8.10 22.49
CA ILE A 191 9.00 7.24 21.43
C ILE A 191 7.97 6.24 20.88
N PRO A 192 7.10 6.63 19.94
CA PRO A 192 6.15 5.75 19.28
C PRO A 192 6.83 4.98 18.15
N LYS A 193 7.69 4.02 18.48
CA LYS A 193 8.51 3.30 17.50
C LYS A 193 7.67 2.45 16.56
N THR A 194 7.67 2.81 15.28
CA THR A 194 7.15 1.93 14.23
C THR A 194 8.26 1.12 13.60
N SER A 195 7.96 -0.10 13.23
CA SER A 195 8.88 -0.99 12.53
C SER A 195 8.16 -1.73 11.39
N SER A 196 8.92 -2.10 10.37
CA SER A 196 8.47 -3.08 9.38
C SER A 196 8.63 -4.52 9.92
N ARG A 197 7.98 -5.45 9.27
CA ARG A 197 8.40 -6.85 9.22
C ARG A 197 9.63 -6.95 8.32
N SER A 198 10.26 -8.13 8.24
CA SER A 198 11.45 -8.29 7.40
C SER A 198 11.13 -8.04 5.91
N ILE A 199 12.04 -7.36 5.21
CA ILE A 199 12.01 -7.19 3.75
C ILE A 199 13.24 -7.92 3.18
N THR A 200 14.44 -7.47 3.52
CA THR A 200 15.72 -8.02 3.06
C THR A 200 16.51 -8.74 4.16
N SER A 201 16.08 -8.65 5.41
CA SER A 201 16.71 -9.30 6.57
C SER A 201 15.92 -10.53 7.02
N ALA A 202 16.56 -11.43 7.80
CA ALA A 202 15.93 -12.64 8.32
C ALA A 202 14.72 -12.37 9.24
N ALA A 203 14.70 -11.24 9.96
CA ALA A 203 13.59 -10.79 10.80
C ALA A 203 13.68 -9.29 11.04
N GLY A 204 12.55 -8.59 10.97
CA GLY A 204 12.42 -7.17 11.34
C GLY A 204 12.26 -6.98 12.87
N THR A 205 12.34 -5.74 13.32
CA THR A 205 12.12 -5.43 14.75
C THR A 205 10.69 -5.78 15.20
N ALA A 206 9.69 -5.61 14.33
CA ALA A 206 8.31 -6.01 14.64
C ALA A 206 8.21 -7.51 14.87
N ASP A 207 8.83 -8.33 14.00
CA ASP A 207 8.84 -9.79 14.12
C ASP A 207 9.48 -10.25 15.43
N ARG A 208 10.58 -9.59 15.86
CA ARG A 208 11.24 -9.90 17.13
C ARG A 208 10.43 -9.48 18.33
N MET A 209 9.77 -8.32 18.27
CA MET A 209 8.92 -7.85 19.36
C MET A 209 7.67 -8.72 19.50
N GLU A 210 7.12 -9.23 18.41
CA GLU A 210 5.95 -10.09 18.40
C GLU A 210 6.15 -11.41 19.14
N ALA A 211 7.39 -11.88 19.24
CA ALA A 211 7.74 -13.03 20.08
C ALA A 211 7.57 -12.74 21.61
N LEU A 212 7.52 -11.47 22.00
CA LEU A 212 7.40 -11.02 23.39
C LEU A 212 6.03 -10.43 23.71
N ALA A 213 5.45 -9.68 22.76
CA ALA A 213 4.17 -8.98 22.94
C ALA A 213 3.52 -8.67 21.59
N PRO A 214 2.20 -8.43 21.54
CA PRO A 214 1.52 -8.01 20.33
C PRO A 214 2.12 -6.73 19.72
N VAL A 215 2.15 -6.63 18.40
CA VAL A 215 2.68 -5.46 17.67
C VAL A 215 1.63 -4.79 16.78
N GLU A 216 0.44 -5.39 16.64
CA GLU A 216 -0.67 -4.88 15.83
C GLU A 216 -1.68 -4.14 16.70
N PHE A 217 -1.79 -2.85 16.48
CA PHE A 217 -2.68 -1.97 17.23
C PHE A 217 -3.33 -0.93 16.33
N SER A 218 -4.54 -0.53 16.65
CA SER A 218 -5.16 0.65 16.07
C SER A 218 -4.48 1.94 16.55
N ILE A 219 -4.60 3.03 15.79
CA ILE A 219 -4.07 4.34 16.19
C ILE A 219 -4.56 4.77 17.58
N SER A 220 -5.82 4.49 17.93
CA SER A 220 -6.37 4.81 19.24
C SER A 220 -5.73 4.03 20.35
N GLN A 221 -5.40 2.75 20.13
CA GLN A 221 -4.67 1.92 21.10
C GLN A 221 -3.21 2.39 21.26
N ILE A 222 -2.53 2.69 20.12
CA ILE A 222 -1.17 3.24 20.15
C ILE A 222 -1.11 4.53 21.00
N LYS A 223 -2.06 5.45 20.78
CA LYS A 223 -2.13 6.68 21.57
C LYS A 223 -2.25 6.39 23.07
N LYS A 224 -3.19 5.51 23.46
CA LYS A 224 -3.38 5.13 24.87
C LYS A 224 -2.12 4.49 25.48
N ILE A 225 -1.42 3.64 24.72
CA ILE A 225 -0.18 3.00 25.18
C ILE A 225 0.88 4.08 25.39
N VAL A 226 1.13 4.90 24.38
CA VAL A 226 2.17 5.94 24.43
C VAL A 226 1.88 6.98 25.52
N ASP A 227 0.63 7.41 25.67
CA ASP A 227 0.23 8.34 26.73
C ASP A 227 0.47 7.76 28.14
N LYS A 228 0.40 6.43 28.30
CA LYS A 228 0.61 5.76 29.57
C LYS A 228 2.08 5.44 29.86
N THR A 229 2.83 5.05 28.83
CA THR A 229 4.18 4.44 28.99
C THR A 229 5.30 5.31 28.40
N GLY A 230 4.99 6.39 27.71
CA GLY A 230 5.98 7.20 26.98
C GLY A 230 6.46 6.58 25.67
N GLY A 231 6.18 5.31 25.38
CA GLY A 231 6.65 4.66 24.17
C GLY A 231 5.92 3.38 23.81
N CYS A 232 6.15 2.87 22.60
CA CYS A 232 5.69 1.56 22.14
C CYS A 232 6.58 1.05 21.01
N ILE A 233 6.48 -0.24 20.69
CA ILE A 233 7.03 -0.84 19.46
C ILE A 233 5.87 -1.49 18.74
N VAL A 234 5.55 -1.01 17.52
CA VAL A 234 4.39 -1.47 16.75
C VAL A 234 4.75 -1.72 15.28
N TRP A 235 3.99 -2.62 14.66
CA TRP A 235 4.10 -2.82 13.23
C TRP A 235 3.39 -1.69 12.47
N GLY A 236 4.15 -0.95 11.64
CA GLY A 236 3.65 0.20 10.90
C GLY A 236 2.60 -0.11 9.84
N GLY A 237 2.65 -1.32 9.27
CA GLY A 237 1.68 -1.75 8.25
C GLY A 237 0.26 -2.01 8.79
N ALA A 238 0.08 -2.17 10.11
CA ALA A 238 -1.24 -2.37 10.71
C ALA A 238 -2.07 -1.09 10.85
N VAL A 239 -1.50 0.09 10.59
CA VAL A 239 -2.11 1.38 10.97
C VAL A 239 -2.36 2.35 9.81
N ASP A 240 -2.21 1.93 8.56
CA ASP A 240 -2.37 2.78 7.36
C ASP A 240 -1.59 4.09 7.41
N LEU A 241 -0.41 4.10 8.04
CA LEU A 241 0.44 5.30 8.11
C LEU A 241 0.99 5.68 6.76
N ALA A 242 1.21 4.69 5.91
CA ALA A 242 1.83 4.84 4.59
C ALA A 242 1.27 3.78 3.62
N PRO A 243 -0.02 3.85 3.23
CA PRO A 243 -0.65 2.80 2.43
C PRO A 243 0.02 2.57 1.07
N ALA A 244 0.63 3.60 0.48
CA ALA A 244 1.42 3.44 -0.75
C ALA A 244 2.67 2.59 -0.51
N ASP A 245 3.36 2.84 0.59
CA ASP A 245 4.57 2.12 0.98
C ASP A 245 4.28 0.65 1.26
N ASP A 246 3.19 0.36 1.95
CA ASP A 246 2.77 -1.02 2.23
C ASP A 246 2.47 -1.80 0.92
N LEU A 247 2.03 -1.12 -0.13
CA LEU A 247 1.83 -1.71 -1.46
C LEU A 247 3.16 -1.89 -2.22
N PHE A 248 4.09 -0.97 -2.09
CA PHE A 248 5.42 -1.13 -2.67
C PHE A 248 6.16 -2.29 -2.03
N ILE A 249 6.14 -2.41 -0.71
CA ILE A 249 6.76 -3.53 0.03
C ILE A 249 6.26 -4.90 -0.43
N GLN A 250 4.97 -5.03 -0.81
CA GLN A 250 4.44 -6.28 -1.36
C GLN A 250 5.12 -6.70 -2.66
N ILE A 251 5.68 -5.76 -3.42
CA ILE A 251 6.42 -6.00 -4.65
C ILE A 251 7.93 -6.10 -4.39
N GLU A 252 8.46 -5.26 -3.50
CA GLU A 252 9.88 -5.23 -3.13
C GLU A 252 10.33 -6.53 -2.47
N HIS A 253 9.51 -7.04 -1.53
CA HIS A 253 9.83 -8.25 -0.77
C HIS A 253 10.11 -9.49 -1.67
N PRO A 254 9.24 -9.90 -2.62
CA PRO A 254 9.53 -11.04 -3.48
C PRO A 254 10.67 -10.79 -4.49
N LEU A 255 10.95 -9.52 -4.81
CA LEU A 255 12.10 -9.14 -5.66
C LEU A 255 13.41 -9.04 -4.87
N ASN A 256 13.35 -8.99 -3.55
CA ASN A 256 14.47 -8.71 -2.66
C ASN A 256 15.17 -7.38 -3.01
N LEU A 257 14.38 -6.35 -3.36
CA LEU A 257 14.81 -4.99 -3.67
C LEU A 257 14.21 -4.03 -2.66
N ASP A 258 14.89 -2.90 -2.38
CA ASP A 258 14.42 -1.88 -1.44
C ASP A 258 14.85 -0.45 -1.86
N PRO A 259 14.57 -0.03 -3.12
CA PRO A 259 14.98 1.31 -3.59
C PRO A 259 14.23 2.44 -2.89
N LEU A 260 13.07 2.16 -2.30
CA LEU A 260 12.26 3.13 -1.57
C LEU A 260 12.58 3.18 -0.06
N PHE A 261 13.69 2.57 0.37
CA PHE A 261 14.13 2.46 1.75
C PHE A 261 14.01 3.79 2.53
N ILE A 262 14.59 4.90 2.03
CA ILE A 262 14.54 6.21 2.72
C ILE A 262 13.11 6.77 2.75
N PRO A 263 12.37 6.88 1.64
CA PRO A 263 10.97 7.30 1.65
C PRO A 263 10.07 6.47 2.59
N SER A 264 10.24 5.15 2.61
CA SER A 264 9.52 4.23 3.48
C SER A 264 9.74 4.54 4.96
N ILE A 265 11.01 4.65 5.38
CA ILE A 265 11.36 4.97 6.75
C ILE A 265 10.81 6.33 7.16
N MET A 266 11.19 7.38 6.41
CA MET A 266 10.90 8.76 6.76
C MET A 266 9.41 9.03 6.79
N SER A 267 8.65 8.51 5.83
CA SER A 267 7.19 8.72 5.78
C SER A 267 6.48 8.19 7.02
N LYS A 268 6.80 6.98 7.48
CA LYS A 268 6.21 6.39 8.68
C LYS A 268 6.59 7.15 9.96
N LYS A 269 7.85 7.64 10.05
CA LYS A 269 8.31 8.43 11.19
C LYS A 269 7.62 9.79 11.27
N ILE A 270 7.55 10.49 10.14
CA ILE A 270 6.85 11.77 10.02
C ILE A 270 5.35 11.59 10.32
N SER A 271 4.74 10.53 9.81
CA SER A 271 3.32 10.21 10.06
C SER A 271 3.04 9.92 11.53
N MET A 272 4.00 9.38 12.28
CA MET A 272 3.95 9.21 13.74
C MET A 272 4.33 10.46 14.54
N GLY A 273 4.56 11.59 13.87
CA GLY A 273 4.86 12.87 14.53
C GLY A 273 6.27 13.00 15.08
N SER A 274 7.20 12.11 14.69
CA SER A 274 8.60 12.18 15.11
C SER A 274 9.29 13.42 14.56
N LYS A 275 9.99 14.16 15.43
CA LYS A 275 10.76 15.35 15.09
C LYS A 275 12.27 15.10 15.07
N TYR A 276 12.69 14.03 15.72
CA TYR A 276 14.09 13.64 15.83
C TYR A 276 14.21 12.14 15.53
N LEU A 277 15.21 11.78 14.74
CA LEU A 277 15.49 10.41 14.32
C LEU A 277 16.97 10.09 14.59
#